data_62bd8016f65bbb9bed71256f2bd38995
#
_entry.id   62bd8016f65bbb9bed71256f2bd38995
#
_cell.length_a   1.000
_cell.length_b   1.000
_cell.length_c   1.000
_cell.angle_alpha   90.00
_cell.angle_beta   90.00
_cell.angle_gamma   90.00
#
_symmetry.space_group_name_H-M   'P 1'
#
loop_
_entity.id
_entity.type
_entity.pdbx_description
1 polymer ?
#
loop_
_entity_poly.entity_id
_entity_poly.type
_entity_poly.pdbx_seq_one_letter_code
_entity_poly.pdbx_strand_id
1 'polypeptide(L)'
;GTAITVAFTQSAILMLSIFIFMGVGMASPYILISFFPQLINVLPKPGKWMIHIKYFLGLLLFGTFIWIIMILLNHFDFKTDFSIQDKNNDWENISDVNIEKLVESGNNVFVDITADWCATCQFNKINVLNSKEIKNFFEKNKVIKVRGDWTKSNKLIENFLISNNKYGIPFNIIYSPDHQDGIIFSEILNKKEILNSLK
;
A
#
# COMPACT_ATOMS: atom_id res chain seq x y z
N GLY A 1 9.05 2.86 5.88
CA GLY A 1 9.54 1.99 4.88
C GLY A 1 10.19 2.58 3.65
N THR A 2 9.51 3.42 2.87
CA THR A 2 9.94 3.85 1.52
C THR A 2 11.28 4.59 1.49
N ALA A 3 11.57 5.45 2.47
CA ALA A 3 12.85 6.18 2.52
C ALA A 3 14.07 5.25 2.71
N ILE A 4 13.91 4.19 3.48
CA ILE A 4 14.99 3.21 3.72
C ILE A 4 15.23 2.36 2.47
N THR A 5 14.16 1.92 1.79
CA THR A 5 14.26 1.12 0.56
C THR A 5 14.94 1.91 -0.56
N VAL A 6 14.57 3.20 -0.73
CA VAL A 6 15.21 4.10 -1.69
C VAL A 6 16.67 4.36 -1.33
N ALA A 7 17.01 4.46 -0.04
CA ALA A 7 18.38 4.68 0.41
C ALA A 7 19.31 3.51 0.03
N PHE A 8 18.85 2.28 0.11
CA PHE A 8 19.68 1.10 -0.21
C PHE A 8 19.88 0.86 -1.72
N THR A 9 19.04 1.43 -2.58
CA THR A 9 19.16 1.30 -4.05
C THR A 9 19.99 2.39 -4.71
N GLN A 10 20.42 3.42 -3.94
CA GLN A 10 21.14 4.58 -4.45
C GLN A 10 22.63 4.56 -4.09
N SER A 11 23.40 5.46 -4.74
CA SER A 11 24.83 5.62 -4.43
C SER A 11 25.05 6.05 -2.98
N ALA A 12 26.19 5.65 -2.38
CA ALA A 12 26.54 5.94 -0.99
C ALA A 12 26.48 7.45 -0.64
N ILE A 13 26.78 8.31 -1.60
CA ILE A 13 26.74 9.78 -1.43
C ILE A 13 25.29 10.25 -1.24
N LEU A 14 24.36 9.72 -2.01
CA LEU A 14 22.95 10.09 -1.95
C LEU A 14 22.31 9.57 -0.67
N MET A 15 22.68 8.37 -0.24
CA MET A 15 22.30 7.80 1.05
C MET A 15 22.73 8.71 2.21
N LEU A 16 23.99 9.12 2.22
CA LEU A 16 24.56 9.96 3.27
C LEU A 16 23.88 11.34 3.31
N SER A 17 23.58 11.92 2.16
CA SER A 17 22.88 13.21 2.08
C SER A 17 21.46 13.13 2.65
N ILE A 18 20.72 12.07 2.39
CA ILE A 18 19.36 11.87 2.94
C ILE A 18 19.41 11.83 4.47
N PHE A 19 20.36 11.08 5.05
CA PHE A 19 20.50 11.00 6.51
C PHE A 19 20.92 12.34 7.13
N ILE A 20 21.83 13.09 6.47
CA ILE A 20 22.23 14.42 6.93
C ILE A 20 21.04 15.39 6.92
N PHE A 21 20.27 15.45 5.81
CA PHE A 21 19.10 16.32 5.73
C PHE A 21 18.03 15.94 6.75
N MET A 22 17.84 14.65 7.00
CA MET A 22 16.91 14.18 8.01
C MET A 22 17.37 14.55 9.42
N GLY A 23 18.67 14.42 9.71
CA GLY A 23 19.27 14.85 10.98
C GLY A 23 19.19 16.36 11.20
N VAL A 24 19.50 17.16 10.18
CA VAL A 24 19.37 18.63 10.22
C VAL A 24 17.92 19.05 10.39
N GLY A 25 16.98 18.36 9.72
CA GLY A 25 15.55 18.62 9.88
C GLY A 25 15.07 18.39 11.32
N MET A 26 15.51 17.31 11.96
CA MET A 26 15.19 17.05 13.37
C MET A 26 15.88 18.01 14.34
N ALA A 27 17.09 18.47 14.01
CA ALA A 27 17.84 19.42 14.82
C ALA A 27 17.36 20.88 14.64
N SER A 28 16.67 21.19 13.55
CA SER A 28 16.29 22.55 13.16
C SER A 28 15.55 23.36 14.24
N PRO A 29 14.58 22.83 15.01
CA PRO A 29 13.93 23.59 16.07
C PRO A 29 14.89 23.94 17.21
N TYR A 30 15.83 23.08 17.54
CA TYR A 30 16.83 23.35 18.58
C TYR A 30 17.86 24.38 18.11
N ILE A 31 18.29 24.29 16.86
CA ILE A 31 19.22 25.24 16.24
C ILE A 31 18.57 26.64 16.22
N LEU A 32 17.29 26.75 15.80
CA LEU A 32 16.57 28.02 15.77
C LEU A 32 16.47 28.66 17.16
N ILE A 33 16.15 27.89 18.18
CA ILE A 33 16.06 28.39 19.56
C ILE A 33 17.45 28.82 20.07
N SER A 34 18.51 28.10 19.69
CA SER A 34 19.87 28.43 20.10
C SER A 34 20.36 29.75 19.50
N PHE A 35 20.06 30.01 18.22
CA PHE A 35 20.43 31.26 17.55
C PHE A 35 19.56 32.45 17.93
N PHE A 36 18.29 32.19 18.24
CA PHE A 36 17.32 33.21 18.57
C PHE A 36 16.62 32.93 19.90
N PRO A 37 17.30 33.13 21.04
CA PRO A 37 16.73 32.84 22.37
C PRO A 37 15.49 33.69 22.67
N GLN A 38 15.27 34.79 21.94
CA GLN A 38 14.08 35.61 22.05
C GLN A 38 12.80 34.88 21.59
N LEU A 39 12.90 33.83 20.74
CA LEU A 39 11.77 32.99 20.33
C LEU A 39 11.13 32.27 21.52
N ILE A 40 11.89 31.98 22.59
CA ILE A 40 11.35 31.38 23.81
C ILE A 40 10.30 32.29 24.46
N ASN A 41 10.43 33.61 24.34
CA ASN A 41 9.49 34.56 24.89
C ASN A 41 8.17 34.67 24.09
N VAL A 42 8.19 34.20 22.81
CA VAL A 42 6.99 34.12 21.96
C VAL A 42 6.20 32.82 22.25
N LEU A 43 6.84 31.82 22.84
CA LEU A 43 6.10 30.64 23.28
C LEU A 43 5.16 31.03 24.43
N PRO A 44 3.88 30.69 24.31
CA PRO A 44 2.91 30.99 25.33
C PRO A 44 3.33 30.36 26.66
N LYS A 45 3.33 31.19 27.73
CA LYS A 45 3.68 30.71 29.08
C LYS A 45 2.79 29.54 29.48
N PRO A 46 3.35 28.55 30.22
CA PRO A 46 2.56 27.40 30.66
C PRO A 46 1.34 27.85 31.47
N GLY A 47 0.18 27.50 30.99
CA GLY A 47 -1.10 27.92 31.56
C GLY A 47 -2.17 26.83 31.36
N LYS A 48 -3.42 27.20 31.68
CA LYS A 48 -4.60 26.29 31.58
C LYS A 48 -4.76 25.62 30.19
N TRP A 49 -4.31 26.27 29.10
CA TRP A 49 -4.34 25.75 27.76
C TRP A 49 -3.49 24.47 27.57
N MET A 50 -2.40 24.34 28.34
CA MET A 50 -1.51 23.17 28.30
C MET A 50 -2.22 21.89 28.80
N ILE A 51 -3.21 22.06 29.69
CA ILE A 51 -4.04 20.97 30.16
C ILE A 51 -4.92 20.45 29.01
N HIS A 52 -5.50 21.33 28.21
CA HIS A 52 -6.32 20.95 27.05
C HIS A 52 -5.51 20.22 25.98
N ILE A 53 -4.25 20.67 25.73
CA ILE A 53 -3.33 19.98 24.82
C ILE A 53 -2.97 18.60 25.35
N LYS A 54 -2.71 18.45 26.66
CA LYS A 54 -2.47 17.13 27.27
C LYS A 54 -3.63 16.18 27.06
N TYR A 55 -4.86 16.63 27.28
CA TYR A 55 -6.05 15.82 27.03
C TYR A 55 -6.22 15.47 25.56
N PHE A 56 -5.98 16.41 24.64
CA PHE A 56 -6.03 16.18 23.20
C PHE A 56 -4.99 15.15 22.74
N LEU A 57 -3.74 15.30 23.20
CA LEU A 57 -2.68 14.32 22.90
C LEU A 57 -2.98 12.96 23.53
N GLY A 58 -3.52 12.93 24.76
CA GLY A 58 -3.95 11.70 25.41
C GLY A 58 -5.05 10.99 24.64
N LEU A 59 -6.02 11.74 24.10
CA LEU A 59 -7.09 11.19 23.28
C LEU A 59 -6.58 10.64 21.94
N LEU A 60 -5.61 11.33 21.31
CA LEU A 60 -4.95 10.81 20.11
C LEU A 60 -4.18 9.50 20.38
N LEU A 61 -3.43 9.45 21.48
CA LEU A 61 -2.72 8.22 21.89
C LEU A 61 -3.70 7.09 22.19
N PHE A 62 -4.82 7.39 22.84
CA PHE A 62 -5.86 6.40 23.10
C PHE A 62 -6.51 5.89 21.81
N GLY A 63 -6.74 6.78 20.84
CA GLY A 63 -7.22 6.42 19.50
C GLY A 63 -6.25 5.50 18.76
N THR A 64 -4.95 5.81 18.77
CA THR A 64 -3.92 4.94 18.17
C THR A 64 -3.81 3.59 18.88
N PHE A 65 -3.96 3.57 20.19
CA PHE A 65 -3.98 2.32 20.99
C PHE A 65 -5.14 1.40 20.60
N ILE A 66 -6.37 1.96 20.49
CA ILE A 66 -7.53 1.20 20.00
C ILE A 66 -7.29 0.67 18.59
N TRP A 67 -6.73 1.50 17.70
CA TRP A 67 -6.44 1.10 16.33
C TRP A 67 -5.43 -0.05 16.26
N ILE A 68 -4.37 0.01 17.07
CA ILE A 68 -3.37 -1.07 17.15
C ILE A 68 -4.01 -2.36 17.71
N ILE A 69 -4.85 -2.26 18.74
CA ILE A 69 -5.58 -3.42 19.26
C ILE A 69 -6.47 -4.04 18.18
N MET A 70 -7.17 -3.22 17.39
CA MET A 70 -8.04 -3.70 16.31
C MET A 70 -7.24 -4.48 15.26
N ILE A 71 -6.04 -3.98 14.89
CA ILE A 71 -5.11 -4.70 13.99
C ILE A 71 -4.66 -6.02 14.63
N LEU A 72 -4.31 -5.98 15.90
CA LEU A 72 -3.82 -7.15 16.63
C LEU A 72 -4.89 -8.24 16.73
N LEU A 73 -6.12 -7.87 17.04
CA LEU A 73 -7.26 -8.81 17.11
C LEU A 73 -7.55 -9.44 15.73
N ASN A 74 -7.44 -8.69 14.65
CA ASN A 74 -7.55 -9.23 13.29
C ASN A 74 -6.40 -10.20 12.96
N HIS A 75 -5.23 -10.03 13.58
CA HIS A 75 -4.08 -10.93 13.37
C HIS A 75 -4.20 -12.23 14.14
N PHE A 76 -4.94 -12.24 15.28
CA PHE A 76 -5.14 -13.41 16.15
C PHE A 76 -6.38 -14.26 15.79
N ASP A 77 -6.85 -14.27 14.54
CA ASP A 77 -8.00 -15.08 14.08
C ASP A 77 -9.29 -14.90 14.90
N PHE A 78 -9.42 -13.80 15.62
CA PHE A 78 -10.70 -13.43 16.15
C PHE A 78 -11.54 -12.93 14.97
N LYS A 79 -12.34 -13.83 14.39
CA LYS A 79 -13.29 -13.56 13.31
C LYS A 79 -14.31 -12.51 13.74
N THR A 80 -13.89 -11.27 13.77
CA THR A 80 -14.83 -10.17 13.58
C THR A 80 -14.93 -9.98 12.09
N ASP A 81 -16.05 -10.39 11.52
CA ASP A 81 -16.48 -10.14 10.13
C ASP A 81 -16.57 -8.63 9.83
N PHE A 82 -15.48 -7.89 10.02
CA PHE A 82 -15.35 -6.52 9.55
C PHE A 82 -14.51 -6.44 8.26
N SER A 83 -14.24 -7.59 7.65
CA SER A 83 -13.89 -7.57 6.24
C SER A 83 -15.15 -7.09 5.52
N ILE A 84 -15.05 -6.00 4.80
CA ILE A 84 -15.98 -5.69 3.72
C ILE A 84 -15.86 -6.89 2.77
N GLN A 85 -16.60 -7.96 3.08
CA GLN A 85 -16.75 -9.09 2.18
C GLN A 85 -17.37 -8.50 0.93
N ASP A 86 -16.54 -8.41 -0.09
CA ASP A 86 -17.00 -8.22 -1.44
C ASP A 86 -17.82 -9.47 -1.77
N LYS A 87 -19.13 -9.39 -1.51
CA LYS A 87 -20.09 -10.50 -1.60
C LYS A 87 -20.32 -10.96 -3.05
N ASN A 88 -19.59 -10.37 -4.01
CA ASN A 88 -19.46 -10.78 -5.39
C ASN A 88 -18.03 -11.27 -5.64
N ASN A 89 -17.79 -12.52 -5.26
CA ASN A 89 -16.47 -13.16 -5.35
C ASN A 89 -16.20 -13.62 -6.80
N ASP A 90 -16.08 -12.65 -7.71
CA ASP A 90 -15.62 -12.85 -9.10
C ASP A 90 -14.07 -12.95 -9.20
N TRP A 91 -13.36 -13.03 -8.08
CA TRP A 91 -11.92 -13.12 -8.03
C TRP A 91 -11.48 -14.52 -7.61
N GLU A 92 -10.65 -15.15 -8.42
CA GLU A 92 -10.04 -16.43 -8.11
C GLU A 92 -8.81 -16.24 -7.19
N ASN A 93 -8.57 -17.19 -6.31
CA ASN A 93 -7.38 -17.11 -5.44
C ASN A 93 -6.15 -17.55 -6.24
N ILE A 94 -5.04 -16.80 -6.10
CA ILE A 94 -3.76 -17.13 -6.76
C ILE A 94 -3.23 -18.53 -6.39
N SER A 95 -3.61 -19.05 -5.22
CA SER A 95 -3.21 -20.39 -4.77
C SER A 95 -3.92 -21.51 -5.53
N ASP A 96 -5.08 -21.24 -6.11
CA ASP A 96 -5.96 -22.23 -6.72
C ASP A 96 -5.83 -22.26 -8.26
N VAL A 97 -5.06 -21.30 -8.81
CA VAL A 97 -4.99 -21.05 -10.25
C VAL A 97 -3.56 -21.13 -10.76
N ASN A 98 -3.35 -21.78 -11.90
CA ASN A 98 -2.09 -21.70 -12.63
C ASN A 98 -2.19 -20.63 -13.72
N ILE A 99 -1.58 -19.46 -13.46
CA ILE A 99 -1.64 -18.28 -14.33
C ILE A 99 -1.06 -18.61 -15.72
N GLU A 100 0.07 -19.32 -15.80
CA GLU A 100 0.75 -19.66 -17.05
C GLU A 100 -0.18 -20.48 -17.96
N LYS A 101 -0.81 -21.54 -17.42
CA LYS A 101 -1.77 -22.36 -18.17
C LYS A 101 -2.96 -21.59 -18.66
N LEU A 102 -3.47 -20.62 -17.88
CA LEU A 102 -4.61 -19.79 -18.31
C LEU A 102 -4.22 -18.91 -19.48
N VAL A 103 -3.02 -18.30 -19.45
CA VAL A 103 -2.53 -17.44 -20.53
C VAL A 103 -2.24 -18.26 -21.79
N GLU A 104 -1.62 -19.43 -21.66
CA GLU A 104 -1.37 -20.38 -22.77
C GLU A 104 -2.69 -20.85 -23.42
N SER A 105 -3.76 -20.94 -22.64
CA SER A 105 -5.11 -21.27 -23.14
C SER A 105 -5.81 -20.11 -23.84
N GLY A 106 -5.15 -18.95 -24.01
CA GLY A 106 -5.66 -17.81 -24.73
C GLY A 106 -6.49 -16.84 -23.88
N ASN A 107 -6.42 -16.93 -22.55
CA ASN A 107 -7.16 -16.04 -21.67
C ASN A 107 -6.36 -14.79 -21.29
N ASN A 108 -7.08 -13.69 -21.07
CA ASN A 108 -6.52 -12.52 -20.41
C ASN A 108 -6.64 -12.70 -18.89
N VAL A 109 -5.54 -12.49 -18.15
CA VAL A 109 -5.51 -12.70 -16.71
C VAL A 109 -5.01 -11.44 -16.02
N PHE A 110 -5.82 -10.87 -15.13
CA PHE A 110 -5.43 -9.74 -14.29
C PHE A 110 -5.14 -10.23 -12.88
N VAL A 111 -3.93 -9.97 -12.39
CA VAL A 111 -3.49 -10.39 -11.04
C VAL A 111 -3.37 -9.16 -10.15
N ASP A 112 -4.05 -9.19 -8.99
CA ASP A 112 -4.02 -8.17 -7.94
C ASP A 112 -3.42 -8.76 -6.66
N ILE A 113 -2.18 -8.38 -6.34
CA ILE A 113 -1.56 -8.73 -5.05
C ILE A 113 -1.80 -7.60 -4.07
N THR A 114 -2.53 -7.91 -3.01
CA THR A 114 -3.09 -6.95 -2.06
C THR A 114 -2.91 -7.42 -0.61
N ALA A 115 -3.20 -6.55 0.35
CA ALA A 115 -3.36 -6.92 1.76
C ALA A 115 -4.33 -5.95 2.46
N ASP A 116 -4.94 -6.39 3.54
CA ASP A 116 -5.91 -5.59 4.29
C ASP A 116 -5.29 -4.36 4.96
N TRP A 117 -4.03 -4.47 5.40
CA TRP A 117 -3.27 -3.38 6.03
C TRP A 117 -2.69 -2.37 5.01
N CYS A 118 -2.77 -2.65 3.72
CA CYS A 118 -2.20 -1.83 2.65
C CYS A 118 -3.16 -0.72 2.21
N ALA A 119 -2.96 0.49 2.68
CA ALA A 119 -3.82 1.63 2.37
C ALA A 119 -3.92 1.93 0.87
N THR A 120 -2.79 1.85 0.13
CA THR A 120 -2.76 2.06 -1.33
C THR A 120 -3.53 0.95 -2.06
N CYS A 121 -3.46 -0.29 -1.59
CA CYS A 121 -4.23 -1.40 -2.14
C CYS A 121 -5.75 -1.15 -2.00
N GLN A 122 -6.18 -0.69 -0.82
CA GLN A 122 -7.59 -0.36 -0.58
C GLN A 122 -8.05 0.82 -1.45
N PHE A 123 -7.19 1.83 -1.63
CA PHE A 123 -7.46 2.93 -2.54
C PHE A 123 -7.67 2.44 -3.98
N ASN A 124 -6.78 1.60 -4.50
CA ASN A 124 -6.88 1.01 -5.83
C ASN A 124 -8.17 0.19 -5.99
N LYS A 125 -8.49 -0.63 -5.00
CA LYS A 125 -9.70 -1.46 -4.98
C LYS A 125 -10.97 -0.64 -5.07
N ILE A 126 -11.10 0.41 -4.22
CA ILE A 126 -12.31 1.22 -4.14
C ILE A 126 -12.46 2.13 -5.37
N ASN A 127 -11.39 2.84 -5.75
CA ASN A 127 -11.48 3.91 -6.75
C ASN A 127 -11.26 3.46 -8.18
N VAL A 128 -10.56 2.32 -8.39
CA VAL A 128 -10.20 1.85 -9.73
C VAL A 128 -10.86 0.50 -10.02
N LEU A 129 -10.51 -0.57 -9.32
CA LEU A 129 -10.94 -1.93 -9.65
C LEU A 129 -12.45 -2.14 -9.50
N ASN A 130 -13.07 -1.51 -8.48
CA ASN A 130 -14.52 -1.59 -8.27
C ASN A 130 -15.34 -0.59 -9.11
N SER A 131 -14.68 0.26 -9.91
CA SER A 131 -15.40 1.19 -10.79
C SER A 131 -16.16 0.43 -11.90
N LYS A 132 -17.34 0.95 -12.25
CA LYS A 132 -18.19 0.36 -13.32
C LYS A 132 -17.43 0.24 -14.65
N GLU A 133 -16.57 1.21 -14.93
CA GLU A 133 -15.79 1.28 -16.17
C GLU A 133 -14.82 0.10 -16.28
N ILE A 134 -14.06 -0.20 -15.20
CA ILE A 134 -13.09 -1.30 -15.18
C ILE A 134 -13.80 -2.65 -15.11
N LYS A 135 -14.89 -2.77 -14.35
CA LYS A 135 -15.70 -3.99 -14.32
C LYS A 135 -16.22 -4.34 -15.71
N ASN A 136 -16.82 -3.38 -16.41
CA ASN A 136 -17.31 -3.58 -17.78
C ASN A 136 -16.17 -3.93 -18.76
N PHE A 137 -14.98 -3.34 -18.58
CA PHE A 137 -13.82 -3.66 -19.39
C PHE A 137 -13.35 -5.10 -19.19
N PHE A 138 -13.27 -5.56 -17.94
CA PHE A 138 -12.91 -6.94 -17.62
C PHE A 138 -13.94 -7.95 -18.17
N GLU A 139 -15.22 -7.66 -18.04
CA GLU A 139 -16.31 -8.50 -18.60
C GLU A 139 -16.25 -8.57 -20.13
N LYS A 140 -16.10 -7.40 -20.79
CA LYS A 140 -16.05 -7.32 -22.27
C LYS A 140 -14.89 -8.10 -22.84
N ASN A 141 -13.71 -8.04 -22.19
CA ASN A 141 -12.49 -8.72 -22.64
C ASN A 141 -12.30 -10.11 -22.00
N LYS A 142 -13.32 -10.63 -21.30
CA LYS A 142 -13.29 -11.94 -20.60
C LYS A 142 -12.05 -12.12 -19.74
N VAL A 143 -11.67 -11.07 -19.00
CA VAL A 143 -10.49 -11.09 -18.14
C VAL A 143 -10.76 -11.93 -16.90
N ILE A 144 -9.95 -12.96 -16.68
CA ILE A 144 -9.95 -13.76 -15.45
C ILE A 144 -9.25 -12.93 -14.37
N LYS A 145 -9.95 -12.71 -13.25
CA LYS A 145 -9.45 -11.89 -12.14
C LYS A 145 -8.88 -12.79 -11.06
N VAL A 146 -7.59 -12.67 -10.82
CA VAL A 146 -6.87 -13.46 -9.81
C VAL A 146 -6.41 -12.53 -8.70
N ARG A 147 -6.63 -12.90 -7.46
CA ARG A 147 -6.22 -12.14 -6.28
C ARG A 147 -5.28 -12.95 -5.39
N GLY A 148 -4.18 -12.33 -5.01
CA GLY A 148 -3.28 -12.81 -3.98
C GLY A 148 -3.38 -11.94 -2.72
N ASP A 149 -3.97 -12.50 -1.67
CA ASP A 149 -4.05 -11.82 -0.38
C ASP A 149 -2.78 -12.11 0.45
N TRP A 150 -1.96 -11.06 0.61
CA TRP A 150 -0.72 -11.11 1.39
C TRP A 150 -0.87 -10.46 2.77
N THR A 151 -2.08 -10.45 3.31
CA THR A 151 -2.36 -9.99 4.68
C THR A 151 -1.57 -10.82 5.69
N LYS A 152 -1.46 -12.13 5.44
CA LYS A 152 -0.58 -13.06 6.14
C LYS A 152 0.56 -13.48 5.22
N SER A 153 1.74 -13.77 5.79
CA SER A 153 2.90 -14.22 5.00
C SER A 153 2.57 -15.48 4.20
N ASN A 154 2.80 -15.43 2.89
CA ASN A 154 2.56 -16.52 1.96
C ASN A 154 3.73 -16.63 0.97
N LYS A 155 4.46 -17.74 1.04
CA LYS A 155 5.63 -18.01 0.20
C LYS A 155 5.32 -18.04 -1.29
N LEU A 156 4.12 -18.46 -1.68
CA LEU A 156 3.70 -18.48 -3.09
C LEU A 156 3.63 -17.06 -3.64
N ILE A 157 2.99 -16.15 -2.88
CA ILE A 157 2.87 -14.74 -3.26
C ILE A 157 4.26 -14.08 -3.25
N GLU A 158 5.09 -14.37 -2.25
CA GLU A 158 6.45 -13.86 -2.16
C GLU A 158 7.28 -14.27 -3.39
N ASN A 159 7.27 -15.55 -3.76
CA ASN A 159 7.95 -16.04 -4.94
C ASN A 159 7.41 -15.42 -6.23
N PHE A 160 6.10 -15.23 -6.34
CA PHE A 160 5.47 -14.58 -7.48
C PHE A 160 5.92 -13.11 -7.62
N LEU A 161 6.04 -12.37 -6.52
CA LEU A 161 6.56 -11.01 -6.53
C LEU A 161 8.03 -10.99 -6.96
N ILE A 162 8.86 -11.87 -6.38
CA ILE A 162 10.30 -11.97 -6.69
C ILE A 162 10.52 -12.32 -8.16
N SER A 163 9.75 -13.25 -8.74
CA SER A 163 9.84 -13.60 -10.16
C SER A 163 9.53 -12.43 -11.10
N ASN A 164 8.72 -11.48 -10.64
CA ASN A 164 8.42 -10.25 -11.34
C ASN A 164 9.35 -9.06 -10.94
N ASN A 165 10.49 -9.34 -10.26
CA ASN A 165 11.43 -8.34 -9.76
C ASN A 165 10.78 -7.28 -8.84
N LYS A 166 9.78 -7.70 -8.03
CA LYS A 166 9.07 -6.86 -7.07
C LYS A 166 9.21 -7.42 -5.66
N TYR A 167 9.21 -6.52 -4.67
CA TYR A 167 9.44 -6.88 -3.26
C TYR A 167 8.39 -6.27 -2.33
N GLY A 168 7.30 -5.74 -2.89
CA GLY A 168 6.26 -5.07 -2.12
C GLY A 168 4.92 -5.01 -2.82
N ILE A 169 3.92 -4.52 -2.10
CA ILE A 169 2.54 -4.34 -2.55
C ILE A 169 2.13 -2.85 -2.44
N PRO A 170 1.16 -2.39 -3.24
CA PRO A 170 0.36 -3.15 -4.20
C PRO A 170 1.16 -3.58 -5.43
N PHE A 171 0.83 -4.75 -5.97
CA PHE A 171 1.37 -5.21 -7.23
C PHE A 171 0.25 -5.68 -8.14
N ASN A 172 0.18 -5.11 -9.32
CA ASN A 172 -0.86 -5.40 -10.31
C ASN A 172 -0.21 -5.67 -11.66
N ILE A 173 -0.62 -6.75 -12.31
CA ILE A 173 -0.11 -7.17 -13.61
C ILE A 173 -1.24 -7.77 -14.42
N ILE A 174 -1.25 -7.52 -15.74
CA ILE A 174 -2.15 -8.18 -16.68
C ILE A 174 -1.33 -8.99 -17.68
N TYR A 175 -1.73 -10.23 -17.86
CA TYR A 175 -1.21 -11.13 -18.88
C TYR A 175 -2.23 -11.27 -19.99
N SER A 176 -1.75 -11.39 -21.22
CA SER A 176 -2.56 -11.70 -22.40
C SER A 176 -1.80 -12.63 -23.33
N PRO A 177 -2.44 -13.28 -24.29
CA PRO A 177 -1.77 -14.08 -25.30
C PRO A 177 -0.69 -13.33 -26.09
N ASP A 178 -0.91 -12.01 -26.31
CA ASP A 178 0.03 -11.13 -26.98
C ASP A 178 1.15 -10.60 -26.08
N HIS A 179 0.94 -10.62 -24.75
CA HIS A 179 1.87 -10.17 -23.73
C HIS A 179 2.01 -11.22 -22.62
N GLN A 180 2.70 -12.30 -22.93
CA GLN A 180 2.91 -13.43 -22.00
C GLN A 180 3.79 -13.06 -20.81
N ASP A 181 4.72 -12.10 -20.98
CA ASP A 181 5.55 -11.56 -19.89
C ASP A 181 4.76 -10.66 -18.93
N GLY A 182 3.54 -10.27 -19.32
CA GLY A 182 2.66 -9.41 -18.56
C GLY A 182 3.01 -7.93 -18.62
N ILE A 183 1.99 -7.08 -18.49
CA ILE A 183 2.13 -5.63 -18.37
C ILE A 183 1.94 -5.27 -16.91
N ILE A 184 3.02 -4.79 -16.27
CA ILE A 184 3.03 -4.35 -14.87
C ILE A 184 2.50 -2.92 -14.80
N PHE A 185 1.55 -2.68 -13.88
CA PHE A 185 1.00 -1.36 -13.63
C PHE A 185 1.74 -0.61 -12.52
N SER A 186 1.53 0.71 -12.48
CA SER A 186 2.01 1.56 -11.38
C SER A 186 1.37 1.17 -10.04
N GLU A 187 2.04 1.48 -8.93
CA GLU A 187 1.54 1.18 -7.57
C GLU A 187 0.18 1.84 -7.31
N ILE A 188 -0.03 3.05 -7.80
CA ILE A 188 -1.34 3.70 -7.83
C ILE A 188 -1.94 3.46 -9.21
N LEU A 189 -2.97 2.62 -9.26
CA LEU A 189 -3.60 2.26 -10.53
C LEU A 189 -4.25 3.45 -11.22
N ASN A 190 -4.05 3.51 -12.54
CA ASN A 190 -4.72 4.46 -13.40
C ASN A 190 -5.70 3.71 -14.33
N LYS A 191 -6.97 4.14 -14.33
CA LYS A 191 -7.99 3.53 -15.21
C LYS A 191 -7.59 3.52 -16.68
N LYS A 192 -6.97 4.61 -17.16
CA LYS A 192 -6.55 4.72 -18.57
C LYS A 192 -5.49 3.69 -18.94
N GLU A 193 -4.57 3.38 -18.03
CA GLU A 193 -3.54 2.36 -18.24
C GLU A 193 -4.17 0.98 -18.40
N ILE A 194 -5.13 0.62 -17.51
CA ILE A 194 -5.83 -0.66 -17.59
C ILE A 194 -6.66 -0.76 -18.89
N LEU A 195 -7.40 0.31 -19.25
CA LEU A 195 -8.23 0.31 -20.47
C LEU A 195 -7.42 0.22 -21.77
N ASN A 196 -6.14 0.59 -21.75
CA ASN A 196 -5.26 0.56 -22.93
C ASN A 196 -4.38 -0.71 -22.97
N SER A 197 -4.35 -1.52 -21.92
CA SER A 197 -3.44 -2.68 -21.83
C SER A 197 -3.79 -3.85 -22.76
N LEU A 198 -5.02 -3.92 -23.24
CA LEU A 198 -5.52 -4.99 -24.14
C LEU A 198 -5.96 -4.45 -25.52
N LYS A 199 -5.35 -3.34 -25.96
CA LYS A 199 -5.60 -2.76 -27.31
C LYS A 199 -4.59 -3.19 -28.33
#